data_d7afdabbf495063d762167ee6cff2f12
#
_entry.id   d7afdabbf495063d762167ee6cff2f12
#
_cell.length_a   1.000
_cell.length_b   1.000
_cell.length_c   1.000
_cell.angle_alpha   90.00
_cell.angle_beta   90.00
_cell.angle_gamma   90.00
#
_symmetry.space_group_name_H-M   'P 1'
#
loop_
_entity.id
_entity.type
_entity.pdbx_description
1 polymer ?
#
loop_
_entity_poly.entity_id
_entity_poly.type
_entity_poly.pdbx_seq_one_letter_code
_entity_poly.pdbx_strand_id
1 'polypeptide(L)'
;MTSPAYKLWRPIAICWLILLGGCAYERHTQAVTRIATPVDMTGHWEIDFARSDNLQAQLSSMARRVQREADRRARLAEEGRGYAGSPLPNQSDLVTLARLAEIITEPLLLEVIQNDARIRVKRDKSFALVCEYDGSGLSITVDTLGIQRCGWDGDQLFFVLELEEGLDVTHRLSLSVKTEMLLMVTSVETSATRFPLVVNQYFTPYSLEALGYRCERTLTRGKVCSTRQ
;
A
#
# COMPACT_ATOMS: atom_id res chain seq x y z
N MET A 1 76.80 4.44 10.75
CA MET A 1 75.95 3.25 10.93
C MET A 1 74.55 3.72 11.32
N THR A 2 73.69 3.89 10.36
CA THR A 2 72.35 4.46 10.53
C THR A 2 71.31 3.37 10.18
N SER A 3 70.53 2.99 11.15
CA SER A 3 69.50 1.94 11.04
C SER A 3 68.21 2.47 10.42
N PRO A 4 67.62 1.79 9.44
CA PRO A 4 66.34 2.22 8.85
C PRO A 4 65.20 1.40 9.43
N ALA A 5 64.48 1.95 10.42
CA ALA A 5 63.38 1.22 11.10
C ALA A 5 61.99 1.84 10.96
N TYR A 6 61.72 2.80 10.06
CA TYR A 6 60.40 3.49 9.97
C TYR A 6 59.68 3.41 8.64
N LYS A 7 60.04 2.48 7.75
CA LYS A 7 59.42 2.37 6.44
C LYS A 7 58.25 1.36 6.32
N LEU A 8 57.89 0.67 7.41
CA LEU A 8 56.92 -0.44 7.37
C LEU A 8 55.53 -0.09 7.93
N TRP A 9 55.30 1.13 8.42
CA TRP A 9 54.02 1.48 9.10
C TRP A 9 53.03 2.30 8.24
N ARG A 10 53.40 2.63 7.03
CA ARG A 10 52.51 3.44 6.14
C ARG A 10 51.40 2.68 5.40
N PRO A 11 51.46 1.36 5.10
CA PRO A 11 50.36 0.70 4.39
C PRO A 11 49.21 0.24 5.32
N ILE A 12 49.39 0.15 6.64
CA ILE A 12 48.34 -0.37 7.54
C ILE A 12 47.28 0.68 7.89
N ALA A 13 47.61 1.94 7.87
CA ALA A 13 46.68 3.02 8.19
C ALA A 13 45.67 3.32 7.06
N ILE A 14 45.96 2.94 5.82
CA ILE A 14 45.08 3.18 4.66
C ILE A 14 44.01 2.09 4.54
N CYS A 15 44.24 0.89 5.05
CA CYS A 15 43.28 -0.21 4.99
C CYS A 15 42.12 -0.09 5.99
N TRP A 16 42.26 0.74 7.05
CA TRP A 16 41.22 0.93 8.07
C TRP A 16 40.15 1.96 7.69
N LEU A 17 40.41 2.81 6.69
CA LEU A 17 39.46 3.85 6.24
C LEU A 17 38.40 3.34 5.25
N ILE A 18 38.52 2.10 4.75
CA ILE A 18 37.58 1.53 3.77
C ILE A 18 36.43 0.75 4.42
N LEU A 19 36.48 0.48 5.74
CA LEU A 19 35.46 -0.30 6.46
C LEU A 19 34.31 0.52 7.04
N LEU A 20 34.26 1.83 6.79
CA LEU A 20 33.14 2.69 7.15
C LEU A 20 32.14 2.90 5.98
N GLY A 21 32.09 1.95 5.06
CA GLY A 21 31.03 1.88 4.04
C GLY A 21 29.69 1.69 4.72
N GLY A 22 28.96 2.79 4.90
CA GLY A 22 27.69 2.83 5.58
C GLY A 22 26.71 1.83 4.99
N CYS A 23 25.95 1.17 5.84
CA CYS A 23 24.71 0.54 5.48
C CYS A 23 23.77 1.61 4.92
N ALA A 24 23.80 1.81 3.60
CA ALA A 24 22.71 2.49 2.91
C ALA A 24 21.47 1.65 3.18
N TYR A 25 20.51 2.22 3.90
CA TYR A 25 19.17 1.68 4.03
C TYR A 25 18.54 1.75 2.63
N GLU A 26 18.68 0.68 1.85
CA GLU A 26 17.93 0.52 0.61
C GLU A 26 16.45 0.46 0.99
N ARG A 27 15.74 1.57 0.73
CA ARG A 27 14.28 1.51 0.64
C ARG A 27 13.97 0.43 -0.39
N HIS A 28 13.30 -0.63 0.05
CA HIS A 28 12.77 -1.64 -0.85
C HIS A 28 11.78 -0.96 -1.81
N THR A 29 12.28 -0.42 -2.89
CA THR A 29 11.49 -0.21 -4.09
C THR A 29 11.03 -1.60 -4.48
N GLN A 30 9.76 -1.92 -4.30
CA GLN A 30 9.21 -3.18 -4.77
C GLN A 30 9.45 -3.20 -6.29
N ALA A 31 10.47 -3.91 -6.71
CA ALA A 31 10.75 -4.09 -8.12
C ALA A 31 9.56 -4.83 -8.73
N VAL A 32 8.97 -4.26 -9.78
CA VAL A 32 8.04 -4.97 -10.64
C VAL A 32 8.81 -6.15 -11.22
N THR A 33 8.54 -7.34 -10.71
CA THR A 33 9.34 -8.54 -10.99
C THR A 33 8.70 -9.43 -12.05
N ARG A 34 7.45 -9.14 -12.42
CA ARG A 34 6.69 -9.94 -13.38
C ARG A 34 6.39 -9.15 -14.65
N ILE A 35 6.36 -9.87 -15.77
CA ILE A 35 5.90 -9.29 -17.04
C ILE A 35 4.42 -8.89 -16.86
N ALA A 36 4.08 -7.65 -17.20
CA ALA A 36 2.73 -7.15 -17.13
C ALA A 36 1.80 -7.96 -18.05
N THR A 37 0.73 -8.49 -17.48
CA THR A 37 -0.34 -9.21 -18.18
C THR A 37 -1.68 -8.60 -17.77
N PRO A 38 -2.03 -7.39 -18.28
CA PRO A 38 -3.23 -6.69 -17.87
C PRO A 38 -4.48 -7.54 -18.06
N VAL A 39 -5.34 -7.55 -17.02
CA VAL A 39 -6.64 -8.22 -17.05
C VAL A 39 -7.71 -7.15 -17.13
N ASP A 40 -8.75 -7.37 -17.93
CA ASP A 40 -9.90 -6.46 -17.97
C ASP A 40 -10.73 -6.59 -16.69
N MET A 41 -10.72 -5.52 -15.90
CA MET A 41 -11.49 -5.39 -14.65
C MET A 41 -12.68 -4.45 -14.81
N THR A 42 -12.99 -4.01 -16.05
CA THR A 42 -14.05 -3.05 -16.32
C THR A 42 -15.39 -3.54 -15.77
N GLY A 43 -16.08 -2.66 -15.04
CA GLY A 43 -17.39 -2.99 -14.49
C GLY A 43 -17.72 -2.25 -13.22
N HIS A 44 -18.86 -2.62 -12.66
CA HIS A 44 -19.34 -2.16 -11.35
C HIS A 44 -19.22 -3.31 -10.36
N TRP A 45 -18.71 -3.01 -9.20
CA TRP A 45 -18.33 -3.97 -8.17
C TRP A 45 -18.91 -3.56 -6.82
N GLU A 46 -19.51 -4.48 -6.11
CA GLU A 46 -20.07 -4.29 -4.77
C GLU A 46 -19.34 -5.17 -3.76
N ILE A 47 -19.07 -4.63 -2.57
CA ILE A 47 -18.35 -5.36 -1.53
C ILE A 47 -19.12 -6.60 -1.05
N ASP A 48 -18.41 -7.71 -0.97
CA ASP A 48 -18.85 -8.92 -0.29
C ASP A 48 -18.37 -8.90 1.16
N PHE A 49 -19.22 -8.46 2.07
CA PHE A 49 -18.90 -8.38 3.50
C PHE A 49 -18.62 -9.74 4.13
N ALA A 50 -19.17 -10.81 3.60
CA ALA A 50 -18.99 -12.16 4.17
C ALA A 50 -17.57 -12.68 3.94
N ARG A 51 -16.92 -12.22 2.87
CA ARG A 51 -15.56 -12.63 2.49
C ARG A 51 -14.51 -11.58 2.82
N SER A 52 -14.92 -10.33 2.97
CA SER A 52 -14.01 -9.22 3.28
C SER A 52 -13.57 -9.21 4.74
N ASP A 53 -12.38 -8.72 4.96
CA ASP A 53 -11.84 -8.55 6.32
C ASP A 53 -12.69 -7.55 7.12
N ASN A 54 -12.84 -7.84 8.39
CA ASN A 54 -13.37 -6.87 9.35
C ASN A 54 -12.24 -5.96 9.83
N LEU A 55 -12.34 -4.67 9.52
CA LEU A 55 -11.32 -3.67 9.88
C LEU A 55 -11.02 -3.64 11.38
N GLN A 56 -12.04 -3.72 12.24
CA GLN A 56 -11.86 -3.71 13.69
C GLN A 56 -11.07 -4.94 14.18
N ALA A 57 -11.28 -6.09 13.56
CA ALA A 57 -10.51 -7.30 13.85
C ALA A 57 -9.05 -7.15 13.43
N GLN A 58 -8.79 -6.53 12.26
CA GLN A 58 -7.43 -6.25 11.79
C GLN A 58 -6.70 -5.26 12.69
N LEU A 59 -7.35 -4.16 13.08
CA LEU A 59 -6.80 -3.18 14.03
C LEU A 59 -6.50 -3.81 15.39
N SER A 60 -7.41 -4.62 15.91
CA SER A 60 -7.21 -5.36 17.16
C SER A 60 -6.03 -6.33 17.07
N SER A 61 -5.90 -7.01 15.93
CA SER A 61 -4.76 -7.91 15.68
C SER A 61 -3.43 -7.16 15.64
N MET A 62 -3.41 -6.00 14.97
CA MET A 62 -2.24 -5.13 14.93
C MET A 62 -1.85 -4.62 16.32
N ALA A 63 -2.82 -4.11 17.10
CA ALA A 63 -2.56 -3.64 18.47
C ALA A 63 -1.96 -4.75 19.35
N ARG A 64 -2.48 -5.98 19.25
CA ARG A 64 -1.89 -7.13 19.96
C ARG A 64 -0.47 -7.45 19.50
N ARG A 65 -0.13 -7.27 18.22
CA ARG A 65 1.25 -7.47 17.73
C ARG A 65 2.19 -6.41 18.30
N VAL A 66 1.78 -5.14 18.32
CA VAL A 66 2.55 -4.04 18.92
C VAL A 66 2.77 -4.29 20.41
N GLN A 67 1.73 -4.70 21.14
CA GLN A 67 1.84 -5.01 22.57
C GLN A 67 2.83 -6.16 22.84
N ARG A 68 2.73 -7.28 22.09
CA ARG A 68 3.68 -8.40 22.24
C ARG A 68 5.13 -7.98 21.98
N GLU A 69 5.33 -7.07 21.02
CA GLU A 69 6.66 -6.55 20.74
C GLU A 69 7.15 -5.65 21.88
N ALA A 70 6.27 -4.83 22.48
CA ALA A 70 6.60 -4.03 23.66
C ALA A 70 7.03 -4.91 24.84
N ASP A 71 6.25 -5.95 25.13
CA ASP A 71 6.53 -6.88 26.23
C ASP A 71 7.85 -7.63 25.99
N ARG A 72 8.15 -8.01 24.74
CA ARG A 72 9.41 -8.64 24.37
C ARG A 72 10.60 -7.70 24.63
N ARG A 73 10.47 -6.43 24.25
CA ARG A 73 11.54 -5.42 24.49
C ARG A 73 11.76 -5.15 25.97
N ALA A 74 10.69 -5.07 26.73
CA ALA A 74 10.79 -4.90 28.19
C ALA A 74 11.58 -6.02 28.83
N ARG A 75 11.29 -7.29 28.48
CA ARG A 75 12.05 -8.45 28.98
C ARG A 75 13.54 -8.42 28.59
N LEU A 76 13.85 -8.05 27.35
CA LEU A 76 15.25 -7.93 26.92
C LEU A 76 15.99 -6.82 27.67
N ALA A 77 15.33 -5.72 27.99
CA ALA A 77 15.90 -4.65 28.79
C ALA A 77 16.17 -5.10 30.25
N GLU A 78 15.25 -5.87 30.85
CA GLU A 78 15.46 -6.47 32.18
C GLU A 78 16.65 -7.44 32.22
N GLU A 79 16.88 -8.15 31.10
CA GLU A 79 18.06 -9.04 30.95
C GLU A 79 19.36 -8.27 30.62
N GLY A 80 19.34 -6.93 30.60
CA GLY A 80 20.50 -6.10 30.24
C GLY A 80 20.89 -6.18 28.76
N ARG A 81 20.02 -6.70 27.92
CA ARG A 81 20.22 -6.86 26.47
C ARG A 81 19.62 -5.65 25.74
N GLY A 82 20.47 -4.87 25.08
CA GLY A 82 20.03 -3.75 24.25
C GLY A 82 19.17 -4.22 23.06
N TYR A 83 18.15 -3.45 22.73
CA TYR A 83 17.32 -3.67 21.53
C TYR A 83 17.71 -2.67 20.44
N ALA A 84 18.27 -3.17 19.33
CA ALA A 84 18.57 -2.39 18.15
C ALA A 84 17.43 -2.57 17.12
N GLY A 85 16.39 -1.79 17.23
CA GLY A 85 15.25 -1.84 16.30
C GLY A 85 14.50 -0.52 16.21
N SER A 86 13.58 -0.42 15.22
CA SER A 86 12.74 0.76 15.07
C SER A 86 11.94 1.04 16.35
N PRO A 87 11.65 2.30 16.69
CA PRO A 87 10.78 2.63 17.81
C PRO A 87 9.42 1.94 17.67
N LEU A 88 8.72 1.77 18.78
CA LEU A 88 7.32 1.34 18.74
C LEU A 88 6.42 2.53 18.41
N PRO A 89 5.32 2.32 17.67
CA PRO A 89 4.34 3.36 17.46
C PRO A 89 3.75 3.78 18.82
N ASN A 90 3.58 5.06 18.99
CA ASN A 90 2.86 5.59 20.15
C ASN A 90 1.33 5.47 19.95
N GLN A 91 0.55 5.80 20.95
CA GLN A 91 -0.90 5.70 20.89
C GLN A 91 -1.50 6.63 19.82
N SER A 92 -0.93 7.82 19.62
CA SER A 92 -1.37 8.78 18.60
C SER A 92 -1.18 8.20 17.19
N ASP A 93 -0.03 7.57 16.93
CA ASP A 93 0.27 6.93 15.63
C ASP A 93 -0.75 5.83 15.30
N LEU A 94 -1.10 5.01 16.30
CA LEU A 94 -2.09 3.93 16.13
C LEU A 94 -3.49 4.48 15.86
N VAL A 95 -3.89 5.57 16.52
CA VAL A 95 -5.18 6.22 16.29
C VAL A 95 -5.24 6.86 14.90
N THR A 96 -4.17 7.52 14.48
CA THR A 96 -4.07 8.11 13.13
C THR A 96 -4.15 7.04 12.06
N LEU A 97 -3.41 5.94 12.23
CA LEU A 97 -3.45 4.81 11.32
C LEU A 97 -4.87 4.19 11.24
N ALA A 98 -5.54 4.04 12.37
CA ALA A 98 -6.90 3.48 12.42
C ALA A 98 -7.90 4.36 11.67
N ARG A 99 -7.85 5.69 11.86
CA ARG A 99 -8.72 6.65 11.14
C ARG A 99 -8.45 6.64 9.64
N LEU A 100 -7.19 6.61 9.25
CA LEU A 100 -6.82 6.53 7.84
C LEU A 100 -7.32 5.24 7.20
N ALA A 101 -7.13 4.11 7.88
CA ALA A 101 -7.60 2.81 7.41
C ALA A 101 -9.13 2.79 7.25
N GLU A 102 -9.87 3.40 8.16
CA GLU A 102 -11.32 3.55 8.08
C GLU A 102 -11.72 4.30 6.80
N ILE A 103 -11.13 5.47 6.54
CA ILE A 103 -11.40 6.28 5.35
C ILE A 103 -11.04 5.52 4.06
N ILE A 104 -9.90 4.82 4.06
CA ILE A 104 -9.39 4.14 2.85
C ILE A 104 -10.22 2.89 2.51
N THR A 105 -10.77 2.21 3.52
CA THR A 105 -11.55 0.98 3.36
C THR A 105 -13.07 1.20 3.39
N GLU A 106 -13.53 2.45 3.57
CA GLU A 106 -14.96 2.81 3.56
C GLU A 106 -15.68 2.50 2.23
N PRO A 107 -15.03 2.64 1.03
CA PRO A 107 -15.74 2.42 -0.23
C PRO A 107 -16.35 1.03 -0.34
N LEU A 108 -17.67 0.99 -0.55
CA LEU A 108 -18.45 -0.24 -0.69
C LEU A 108 -18.73 -0.58 -2.16
N LEU A 109 -18.62 0.43 -3.04
CA LEU A 109 -18.86 0.31 -4.47
C LEU A 109 -17.63 0.79 -5.24
N LEU A 110 -17.26 0.04 -6.27
CA LEU A 110 -16.22 0.42 -7.21
C LEU A 110 -16.81 0.47 -8.62
N GLU A 111 -16.38 1.46 -9.40
CA GLU A 111 -16.57 1.50 -10.85
C GLU A 111 -15.21 1.51 -11.51
N VAL A 112 -14.85 0.43 -12.20
CA VAL A 112 -13.60 0.32 -12.93
C VAL A 112 -13.84 0.64 -14.39
N ILE A 113 -13.09 1.59 -14.93
CA ILE A 113 -13.09 2.00 -16.34
C ILE A 113 -11.68 1.81 -16.85
N GLN A 114 -11.52 0.93 -17.82
CA GLN A 114 -10.21 0.55 -18.37
C GLN A 114 -10.21 0.71 -19.87
N ASN A 115 -9.10 1.18 -20.43
CA ASN A 115 -8.78 1.17 -21.83
C ASN A 115 -7.27 0.97 -22.02
N ASP A 116 -6.80 0.96 -23.27
CA ASP A 116 -5.39 0.69 -23.60
C ASP A 116 -4.40 1.72 -23.03
N ALA A 117 -4.87 2.94 -22.70
CA ALA A 117 -4.03 4.03 -22.21
C ALA A 117 -4.18 4.29 -20.72
N ARG A 118 -5.27 3.85 -20.09
CA ARG A 118 -5.59 4.24 -18.72
C ARG A 118 -6.54 3.29 -18.04
N ILE A 119 -6.34 3.07 -16.73
CA ILE A 119 -7.34 2.50 -15.83
C ILE A 119 -7.72 3.52 -14.76
N ARG A 120 -9.00 3.60 -14.48
CA ARG A 120 -9.57 4.43 -13.42
C ARG A 120 -10.48 3.59 -12.54
N VAL A 121 -10.14 3.52 -11.25
CA VAL A 121 -10.96 2.89 -10.23
C VAL A 121 -11.65 4.00 -9.42
N LYS A 122 -12.92 4.24 -9.72
CA LYS A 122 -13.75 5.14 -8.92
C LYS A 122 -14.21 4.39 -7.69
N ARG A 123 -14.09 5.01 -6.56
CA ARG A 123 -14.48 4.49 -5.25
C ARG A 123 -15.58 5.37 -4.68
N ASP A 124 -16.66 4.77 -4.20
CA ASP A 124 -17.73 5.51 -3.56
C ASP A 124 -17.18 6.33 -2.38
N LYS A 125 -17.57 7.60 -2.29
CA LYS A 125 -17.16 8.56 -1.23
C LYS A 125 -15.65 8.77 -1.07
N SER A 126 -14.82 8.36 -2.04
CA SER A 126 -13.37 8.50 -1.97
C SER A 126 -12.78 8.96 -3.31
N PHE A 127 -11.53 9.39 -3.29
CA PHE A 127 -10.81 9.76 -4.51
C PHE A 127 -10.64 8.55 -5.44
N ALA A 128 -10.76 8.80 -6.73
CA ALA A 128 -10.49 7.77 -7.74
C ALA A 128 -8.98 7.48 -7.80
N LEU A 129 -8.63 6.21 -7.90
CA LEU A 129 -7.29 5.80 -8.29
C LEU A 129 -7.19 5.83 -9.82
N VAL A 130 -6.17 6.46 -10.34
CA VAL A 130 -5.96 6.61 -11.78
C VAL A 130 -4.54 6.16 -12.12
N CYS A 131 -4.41 5.29 -13.10
CA CYS A 131 -3.13 4.88 -13.64
C CYS A 131 -3.13 5.11 -15.15
N GLU A 132 -2.20 5.91 -15.63
CA GLU A 132 -2.01 6.16 -17.05
C GLU A 132 -0.79 5.37 -17.54
N TYR A 133 -0.95 4.68 -18.67
CA TYR A 133 0.09 3.84 -19.22
C TYR A 133 0.87 4.60 -20.30
N ASP A 134 2.17 4.65 -20.17
CA ASP A 134 3.07 5.23 -21.18
C ASP A 134 3.80 4.17 -22.02
N GLY A 135 3.33 2.92 -21.98
CA GLY A 135 3.95 1.78 -22.62
C GLY A 135 5.06 1.11 -21.78
N SER A 136 5.48 1.70 -20.68
CA SER A 136 6.48 1.10 -19.76
C SER A 136 5.85 0.13 -18.76
N GLY A 137 4.52 0.12 -18.63
CA GLY A 137 3.79 -0.67 -17.64
C GLY A 137 3.84 -0.12 -16.22
N LEU A 138 4.59 0.95 -15.98
CA LEU A 138 4.72 1.65 -14.71
C LEU A 138 4.49 3.15 -14.93
N SER A 139 3.62 3.76 -14.16
CA SER A 139 3.39 5.20 -14.13
C SER A 139 3.81 5.79 -12.80
N ILE A 140 4.46 6.95 -12.84
CA ILE A 140 4.89 7.69 -11.65
C ILE A 140 4.39 9.13 -11.78
N THR A 141 3.60 9.57 -10.82
CA THR A 141 3.10 10.94 -10.72
C THR A 141 3.55 11.54 -9.39
N VAL A 142 4.02 12.78 -9.43
CA VAL A 142 4.39 13.54 -8.23
C VAL A 142 3.45 14.73 -8.13
N ASP A 143 2.76 14.86 -7.02
CA ASP A 143 1.86 15.96 -6.74
C ASP A 143 2.09 16.53 -5.33
N THR A 144 1.23 17.43 -4.89
CA THR A 144 1.31 18.07 -3.57
C THR A 144 1.03 17.11 -2.40
N LEU A 145 0.45 15.95 -2.65
CA LEU A 145 0.14 14.95 -1.63
C LEU A 145 1.26 13.93 -1.48
N GLY A 146 2.15 13.82 -2.47
CA GLY A 146 3.26 12.89 -2.44
C GLY A 146 3.58 12.26 -3.79
N ILE A 147 4.10 11.06 -3.76
CA ILE A 147 4.45 10.28 -4.96
C ILE A 147 3.44 9.17 -5.15
N GLN A 148 2.77 9.16 -6.28
CA GLN A 148 1.93 8.04 -6.69
C GLN A 148 2.66 7.21 -7.74
N ARG A 149 2.71 5.90 -7.51
CA ARG A 149 3.16 4.91 -8.50
C ARG A 149 2.04 3.93 -8.78
N CYS A 150 1.88 3.53 -10.02
CA CYS A 150 0.90 2.52 -10.38
C CYS A 150 1.35 1.73 -11.60
N GLY A 151 0.80 0.56 -11.77
CA GLY A 151 1.14 -0.33 -12.88
C GLY A 151 0.64 -1.75 -12.67
N TRP A 152 1.17 -2.65 -13.50
CA TRP A 152 0.84 -4.07 -13.44
C TRP A 152 2.05 -4.89 -12.98
N ASP A 153 1.82 -5.78 -12.03
CA ASP A 153 2.76 -6.82 -11.59
C ASP A 153 2.15 -8.19 -11.92
N GLY A 154 2.45 -8.69 -13.12
CA GLY A 154 1.74 -9.80 -13.71
C GLY A 154 0.29 -9.39 -14.05
N ASP A 155 -0.67 -10.11 -13.50
CA ASP A 155 -2.12 -9.89 -13.62
C ASP A 155 -2.69 -8.99 -12.50
N GLN A 156 -1.84 -8.48 -11.62
CA GLN A 156 -2.23 -7.66 -10.50
C GLN A 156 -1.96 -6.17 -10.78
N LEU A 157 -3.00 -5.35 -10.72
CA LEU A 157 -2.89 -3.90 -10.77
C LEU A 157 -2.50 -3.37 -9.38
N PHE A 158 -1.51 -2.50 -9.32
CA PHE A 158 -1.13 -1.88 -8.06
C PHE A 158 -1.13 -0.35 -8.13
N PHE A 159 -1.39 0.27 -6.99
CA PHE A 159 -1.21 1.69 -6.71
C PHE A 159 -0.43 1.81 -5.41
N VAL A 160 0.62 2.61 -5.41
CA VAL A 160 1.41 2.96 -4.23
C VAL A 160 1.38 4.46 -4.08
N LEU A 161 0.91 4.94 -2.93
CA LEU A 161 0.88 6.35 -2.58
C LEU A 161 1.86 6.55 -1.43
N GLU A 162 2.97 7.21 -1.73
CA GLU A 162 3.95 7.63 -0.73
C GLU A 162 3.59 9.04 -0.29
N LEU A 163 2.97 9.15 0.87
CA LEU A 163 2.53 10.41 1.45
C LEU A 163 3.65 11.02 2.32
N GLU A 164 3.47 12.26 2.70
CA GLU A 164 4.39 12.91 3.65
C GLU A 164 4.45 12.16 4.97
N GLU A 165 5.48 12.44 5.77
CA GLU A 165 5.72 11.84 7.10
C GLU A 165 5.97 10.31 7.10
N GLY A 166 6.25 9.71 5.93
CA GLY A 166 6.57 8.28 5.81
C GLY A 166 5.36 7.38 5.99
N LEU A 167 4.23 7.85 5.50
CA LEU A 167 3.00 7.09 5.39
C LEU A 167 2.86 6.55 3.96
N ASP A 168 2.79 5.25 3.82
CA ASP A 168 2.64 4.57 2.54
C ASP A 168 1.32 3.81 2.49
N VAL A 169 0.55 4.05 1.43
CA VAL A 169 -0.70 3.32 1.16
C VAL A 169 -0.53 2.56 -0.14
N THR A 170 -0.71 1.26 -0.08
CA THR A 170 -0.68 0.39 -1.26
C THR A 170 -2.04 -0.25 -1.48
N HIS A 171 -2.57 -0.12 -2.69
CA HIS A 171 -3.73 -0.89 -3.15
C HIS A 171 -3.27 -1.88 -4.22
N ARG A 172 -3.66 -3.14 -4.08
CA ARG A 172 -3.44 -4.19 -5.08
C ARG A 172 -4.78 -4.79 -5.49
N LEU A 173 -5.08 -4.76 -6.77
CA LEU A 173 -6.32 -5.30 -7.32
C LEU A 173 -5.99 -6.53 -8.17
N SER A 174 -6.73 -7.61 -7.96
CA SER A 174 -6.63 -8.84 -8.76
C SER A 174 -8.03 -9.40 -9.02
N LEU A 175 -8.26 -9.81 -10.26
CA LEU A 175 -9.52 -10.43 -10.69
C LEU A 175 -9.35 -11.94 -10.76
N SER A 176 -10.16 -12.67 -10.01
CA SER A 176 -10.25 -14.11 -10.13
C SER A 176 -11.25 -14.48 -11.23
N VAL A 177 -10.76 -14.89 -12.38
CA VAL A 177 -11.59 -15.32 -13.50
C VAL A 177 -12.49 -16.52 -13.12
N LYS A 178 -12.01 -17.39 -12.22
CA LYS A 178 -12.75 -18.58 -11.79
C LYS A 178 -13.96 -18.26 -10.91
N THR A 179 -13.87 -17.24 -10.08
CA THR A 179 -14.93 -16.85 -9.13
C THR A 179 -15.62 -15.55 -9.52
N GLU A 180 -15.16 -14.90 -10.58
CA GLU A 180 -15.63 -13.57 -11.02
C GLU A 180 -15.62 -12.55 -9.88
N MET A 181 -14.59 -12.63 -9.02
CA MET A 181 -14.45 -11.75 -7.86
C MET A 181 -13.23 -10.86 -8.02
N LEU A 182 -13.40 -9.59 -7.71
CA LEU A 182 -12.32 -8.64 -7.60
C LEU A 182 -11.86 -8.58 -6.14
N LEU A 183 -10.58 -8.84 -5.91
CA LEU A 183 -9.94 -8.66 -4.62
C LEU A 183 -9.15 -7.35 -4.63
N MET A 184 -9.39 -6.49 -3.66
CA MET A 184 -8.57 -5.33 -3.36
C MET A 184 -7.89 -5.53 -2.01
N VAL A 185 -6.57 -5.64 -2.03
CA VAL A 185 -5.72 -5.70 -0.84
C VAL A 185 -5.19 -4.29 -0.59
N THR A 186 -5.55 -3.71 0.54
CA THR A 186 -5.04 -2.41 0.98
C THR A 186 -4.04 -2.62 2.12
N SER A 187 -2.82 -2.13 1.94
CA SER A 187 -1.78 -2.08 2.97
C SER A 187 -1.50 -0.63 3.35
N VAL A 188 -1.47 -0.35 4.64
CA VAL A 188 -1.07 0.96 5.18
C VAL A 188 0.14 0.75 6.06
N GLU A 189 1.21 1.43 5.70
CA GLU A 189 2.50 1.37 6.39
C GLU A 189 2.88 2.75 6.91
N THR A 190 3.52 2.80 8.05
CA THR A 190 4.07 4.04 8.60
C THR A 190 5.52 3.82 9.00
N SER A 191 6.33 4.87 8.97
CA SER A 191 7.71 4.81 9.47
C SER A 191 7.79 4.44 10.96
N ALA A 192 6.70 4.64 11.71
CA ALA A 192 6.61 4.36 13.15
C ALA A 192 6.34 2.89 13.46
N THR A 193 5.90 2.07 12.50
CA THR A 193 5.60 0.65 12.77
C THR A 193 6.18 -0.28 11.72
N ARG A 194 6.69 -1.43 12.17
CA ARG A 194 7.16 -2.53 11.30
C ARG A 194 6.00 -3.43 10.85
N PHE A 195 4.80 -3.19 11.33
CA PHE A 195 3.63 -4.03 11.08
C PHE A 195 2.64 -3.26 10.22
N PRO A 196 2.59 -3.53 8.91
CA PRO A 196 1.55 -2.94 8.08
C PRO A 196 0.17 -3.36 8.57
N LEU A 197 -0.77 -2.45 8.46
CA LEU A 197 -2.18 -2.79 8.54
C LEU A 197 -2.62 -3.24 7.16
N VAL A 198 -3.05 -4.48 7.03
CA VAL A 198 -3.52 -5.06 5.76
C VAL A 198 -5.00 -5.40 5.88
N VAL A 199 -5.78 -4.98 4.88
CA VAL A 199 -7.21 -5.25 4.77
C VAL A 199 -7.51 -5.81 3.40
N ASN A 200 -8.18 -6.97 3.35
CA ASN A 200 -8.64 -7.63 2.13
C ASN A 200 -10.13 -7.34 1.94
N GLN A 201 -10.47 -6.72 0.81
CA GLN A 201 -11.86 -6.46 0.43
C GLN A 201 -12.17 -7.25 -0.84
N TYR A 202 -13.21 -8.08 -0.78
CA TYR A 202 -13.71 -8.85 -1.90
C TYR A 202 -14.94 -8.15 -2.49
N PHE A 203 -14.99 -8.07 -3.80
CA PHE A 203 -16.09 -7.45 -4.51
C PHE A 203 -16.66 -8.41 -5.54
N THR A 204 -17.99 -8.40 -5.67
CA THR A 204 -18.73 -9.17 -6.69
C THR A 204 -19.25 -8.22 -7.77
N PRO A 205 -19.37 -8.67 -9.02
CA PRO A 205 -19.97 -7.85 -10.07
C PRO A 205 -21.40 -7.48 -9.70
N TYR A 206 -21.77 -6.24 -9.97
CA TYR A 206 -23.12 -5.80 -9.74
C TYR A 206 -23.65 -5.00 -10.95
N SER A 207 -24.92 -5.19 -11.27
CA SER A 207 -25.58 -4.47 -12.36
C SER A 207 -26.58 -3.45 -11.83
N LEU A 208 -26.39 -2.20 -12.21
CA LEU A 208 -27.35 -1.12 -11.90
C LEU A 208 -28.74 -1.41 -12.49
N GLU A 209 -28.81 -2.14 -13.61
CA GLU A 209 -30.05 -2.50 -14.27
C GLU A 209 -30.82 -3.58 -13.52
N ALA A 210 -30.10 -4.52 -12.88
CA ALA A 210 -30.70 -5.59 -12.09
C ALA A 210 -31.42 -5.07 -10.84
N LEU A 211 -31.02 -3.91 -10.32
CA LEU A 211 -31.66 -3.24 -9.19
C LEU A 211 -32.87 -2.40 -9.60
N GLY A 212 -33.27 -2.39 -10.88
CA GLY A 212 -34.40 -1.59 -11.37
C GLY A 212 -34.14 -0.07 -11.39
N TYR A 213 -32.90 0.35 -11.26
CA TYR A 213 -32.52 1.75 -11.39
C TYR A 213 -32.16 2.10 -12.83
N ARG A 214 -32.77 3.17 -13.35
CA ARG A 214 -32.36 3.81 -14.60
C ARG A 214 -31.56 5.05 -14.26
N CYS A 215 -30.28 5.08 -14.63
CA CYS A 215 -29.42 6.22 -14.37
C CYS A 215 -29.23 7.05 -15.65
N GLU A 216 -29.55 8.32 -15.60
CA GLU A 216 -29.34 9.27 -16.69
C GLU A 216 -28.39 10.38 -16.25
N ARG A 217 -27.53 10.81 -17.18
CA ARG A 217 -26.63 11.94 -16.90
C ARG A 217 -27.35 13.23 -17.31
N THR A 218 -27.64 14.09 -16.34
CA THR A 218 -28.26 15.39 -16.56
C THR A 218 -27.24 16.51 -16.48
N LEU A 219 -27.43 17.59 -17.25
CA LEU A 219 -26.52 18.74 -17.27
C LEU A 219 -26.46 19.49 -15.94
N THR A 220 -27.54 19.45 -15.15
CA THR A 220 -27.67 20.23 -13.92
C THR A 220 -27.31 19.44 -12.63
N ARG A 221 -27.47 18.12 -12.64
CA ARG A 221 -27.32 17.27 -11.43
C ARG A 221 -26.32 16.12 -11.58
N GLY A 222 -25.60 16.06 -12.72
CA GLY A 222 -24.71 14.95 -12.98
C GLY A 222 -25.47 13.63 -13.25
N LYS A 223 -25.07 12.53 -12.60
CA LYS A 223 -25.73 11.23 -12.73
C LYS A 223 -26.91 11.15 -11.77
N VAL A 224 -28.13 11.04 -12.29
CA VAL A 224 -29.36 10.85 -11.52
C VAL A 224 -29.92 9.48 -11.81
N CYS A 225 -30.16 8.68 -10.76
CA CYS A 225 -30.75 7.36 -10.88
C CYS A 225 -32.20 7.39 -10.34
N SER A 226 -33.13 6.84 -11.10
CA SER A 226 -34.52 6.68 -10.70
C SER A 226 -34.92 5.21 -10.71
N THR A 227 -35.80 4.80 -9.79
CA THR A 227 -36.40 3.47 -9.80
C THR A 227 -37.37 3.37 -10.99
N ARG A 228 -37.32 2.25 -11.71
CA ARG A 228 -38.40 1.92 -12.68
C ARG A 228 -39.69 1.72 -11.90
N GLN A 229 -40.66 2.54 -12.14
CA GLN A 229 -42.05 2.26 -11.78
C GLN A 229 -42.65 1.34 -12.82
#